data_0846ee552bc6a6299a928afc1187f145
#
_entry.id   0846ee552bc6a6299a928afc1187f145
#
_cell.length_a   1.000
_cell.length_b   1.000
_cell.length_c   1.000
_cell.angle_alpha   90.00
_cell.angle_beta   90.00
_cell.angle_gamma   90.00
#
_symmetry.space_group_name_H-M   'P 1'
#
loop_
_entity.id
_entity.type
_entity.pdbx_description
1 polymer ?
#
loop_
_entity_poly.entity_id
_entity_poly.type
_entity_poly.pdbx_seq_one_letter_code
_entity_poly.pdbx_strand_id
1 'polypeptide(L)'
;MQNKNDNLIIEMKDISKFFPGTRALDHVSLKLRKGEIHALVGENGAGKSTLMNILTGQLTKDGGEVFMEGEPLRLSSPQDALKKNIVLVPQELNLIPEASVTENIFLGNEFCAKGMIDWKKSHEKAKELLKVLNVDIDVTQPVKKLSAAYQQMVSIAHALTYTPKVLILDEPTAVLTNIEAQNLFNSMHRLKAVSYTHLTLPTIRL
;
A
#
# COMPACT_ATOMS: atom_id res chain seq x y z
N MET A 1 -6.92 25.86 -20.88
CA MET A 1 -6.42 25.77 -19.50
C MET A 1 -7.04 24.52 -18.89
N GLN A 2 -6.32 23.40 -18.86
CA GLN A 2 -6.80 22.17 -18.20
C GLN A 2 -6.91 22.48 -16.70
N ASN A 3 -8.08 22.22 -16.15
CA ASN A 3 -8.37 22.44 -14.72
C ASN A 3 -7.36 21.63 -13.87
N LYS A 4 -6.58 22.30 -13.03
CA LYS A 4 -5.58 21.68 -12.13
C LYS A 4 -6.17 20.63 -11.17
N ASN A 5 -7.49 20.49 -11.12
CA ASN A 5 -8.22 19.52 -10.29
C ASN A 5 -8.48 18.17 -10.97
N ASP A 6 -8.33 18.06 -12.29
CA ASP A 6 -8.73 16.85 -13.03
C ASP A 6 -7.83 15.62 -12.80
N ASN A 7 -6.73 15.76 -12.05
CA ASN A 7 -5.76 14.68 -11.84
C ASN A 7 -5.62 14.24 -10.37
N LEU A 8 -6.50 14.70 -9.48
CA LEU A 8 -6.46 14.28 -8.07
C LEU A 8 -7.14 12.90 -7.93
N ILE A 9 -6.44 11.97 -7.26
CA ILE A 9 -6.99 10.68 -6.88
C ILE A 9 -7.57 10.73 -5.47
N ILE A 10 -6.86 11.38 -4.54
CA ILE A 10 -7.30 11.60 -3.16
C ILE A 10 -7.17 13.08 -2.83
N GLU A 11 -8.18 13.63 -2.18
CA GLU A 11 -8.13 14.93 -1.54
C GLU A 11 -8.71 14.82 -0.12
N MET A 12 -7.88 15.12 0.87
CA MET A 12 -8.25 15.24 2.26
C MET A 12 -8.24 16.72 2.63
N LYS A 13 -9.35 17.25 3.15
CA LYS A 13 -9.54 18.67 3.47
C LYS A 13 -9.81 18.85 4.95
N ASP A 14 -9.00 19.67 5.60
CA ASP A 14 -9.18 20.12 6.99
C ASP A 14 -9.42 18.98 7.98
N ILE A 15 -8.70 17.88 7.80
CA ILE A 15 -8.83 16.68 8.62
C ILE A 15 -8.37 16.96 10.02
N SER A 16 -9.25 16.68 10.98
CA SER A 16 -8.95 16.79 12.40
C SER A 16 -9.21 15.47 13.10
N LYS A 17 -8.32 15.11 14.03
CA LYS A 17 -8.42 13.93 14.87
C LYS A 17 -7.92 14.20 16.27
N PHE A 18 -8.75 13.91 17.25
CA PHE A 18 -8.47 14.10 18.66
C PHE A 18 -8.46 12.74 19.38
N PHE A 19 -7.48 12.56 20.25
CA PHE A 19 -7.42 11.47 21.21
C PHE A 19 -7.43 12.08 22.63
N PRO A 20 -7.78 11.32 23.68
CA PRO A 20 -7.73 11.84 25.04
C PRO A 20 -6.36 12.45 25.35
N GLY A 21 -6.33 13.77 25.59
CA GLY A 21 -5.14 14.54 25.91
C GLY A 21 -4.22 14.90 24.73
N THR A 22 -4.55 14.51 23.48
CA THR A 22 -3.68 14.80 22.34
C THR A 22 -4.48 15.15 21.08
N ARG A 23 -4.11 16.25 20.44
CA ARG A 23 -4.59 16.62 19.10
C ARG A 23 -3.63 16.02 18.07
N ALA A 24 -4.00 14.85 17.51
CA ALA A 24 -3.14 14.14 16.56
C ALA A 24 -3.15 14.78 15.16
N LEU A 25 -4.29 15.33 14.72
CA LEU A 25 -4.42 16.10 13.48
C LEU A 25 -5.26 17.35 13.76
N ASP A 26 -4.81 18.47 13.23
CA ASP A 26 -5.46 19.77 13.36
C ASP A 26 -5.53 20.46 12.00
N HIS A 27 -6.71 20.40 11.35
CA HIS A 27 -6.97 20.97 10.02
C HIS A 27 -5.93 20.59 8.94
N VAL A 28 -5.50 19.33 8.96
CA VAL A 28 -4.48 18.81 8.01
C VAL A 28 -5.13 18.54 6.67
N SER A 29 -4.49 19.00 5.58
CA SER A 29 -4.95 18.74 4.21
C SER A 29 -3.86 18.01 3.41
N LEU A 30 -4.29 17.03 2.59
CA LEU A 30 -3.43 16.24 1.73
C LEU A 30 -4.07 16.11 0.35
N LYS A 31 -3.26 16.25 -0.71
CA LYS A 31 -3.68 16.04 -2.10
C LYS A 31 -2.74 15.07 -2.78
N LEU A 32 -3.29 13.97 -3.29
CA LEU A 32 -2.55 12.97 -4.05
C LEU A 32 -3.03 13.00 -5.51
N ARG A 33 -2.09 12.97 -6.46
CA ARG A 33 -2.40 12.94 -7.89
C ARG A 33 -2.25 11.53 -8.44
N LYS A 34 -3.00 11.24 -9.50
CA LYS A 34 -2.87 9.99 -10.24
C LYS A 34 -1.44 9.81 -10.77
N GLY A 35 -0.87 8.63 -10.56
CA GLY A 35 0.49 8.30 -11.00
C GLY A 35 1.60 9.08 -10.29
N GLU A 36 1.35 9.61 -9.10
CA GLU A 36 2.35 10.30 -8.27
C GLU A 36 2.93 9.36 -7.23
N ILE A 37 4.25 9.43 -7.03
CA ILE A 37 4.90 8.91 -5.83
C ILE A 37 4.99 10.07 -4.86
N HIS A 38 4.24 9.99 -3.77
CA HIS A 38 4.17 11.05 -2.77
C HIS A 38 4.81 10.59 -1.46
N ALA A 39 5.81 11.31 -0.97
CA ALA A 39 6.44 11.02 0.32
C ALA A 39 5.82 11.90 1.41
N LEU A 40 5.34 11.26 2.48
CA LEU A 40 4.87 11.95 3.69
C LEU A 40 5.98 11.91 4.74
N VAL A 41 6.63 13.03 4.96
CA VAL A 41 7.79 13.17 5.86
C VAL A 41 7.40 13.96 7.10
N GLY A 42 7.94 13.59 8.25
CA GLY A 42 7.72 14.30 9.52
C GLY A 42 8.22 13.48 10.70
N GLU A 43 8.39 14.12 11.84
CA GLU A 43 8.84 13.49 13.08
C GLU A 43 7.89 12.41 13.59
N ASN A 44 8.36 11.59 14.55
CA ASN A 44 7.50 10.66 15.27
C ASN A 44 6.42 11.44 16.03
N GLY A 45 5.17 10.95 15.92
CA GLY A 45 4.04 11.66 16.54
C GLY A 45 3.47 12.81 15.70
N ALA A 46 4.02 13.14 14.53
CA ALA A 46 3.50 14.21 13.65
C ALA A 46 2.13 13.88 12.99
N GLY A 47 1.48 12.79 13.36
CA GLY A 47 0.14 12.44 12.85
C GLY A 47 0.13 11.67 11.52
N LYS A 48 1.29 11.30 10.95
CA LYS A 48 1.38 10.58 9.66
C LYS A 48 0.54 9.31 9.62
N SER A 49 0.79 8.39 10.56
CA SER A 49 0.04 7.12 10.65
C SER A 49 -1.44 7.35 10.96
N THR A 50 -1.77 8.39 11.75
CA THR A 50 -3.17 8.77 12.00
C THR A 50 -3.87 9.18 10.72
N LEU A 51 -3.21 10.00 9.87
CA LEU A 51 -3.76 10.43 8.58
C LEU A 51 -3.95 9.24 7.63
N MET A 52 -2.97 8.33 7.57
CA MET A 52 -3.06 7.11 6.75
C MET A 52 -4.14 6.16 7.27
N ASN A 53 -4.27 5.98 8.59
CA ASN A 53 -5.31 5.14 9.18
C ASN A 53 -6.72 5.69 8.91
N ILE A 54 -6.90 7.01 8.80
CA ILE A 54 -8.16 7.60 8.35
C ILE A 54 -8.40 7.27 6.87
N LEU A 55 -7.38 7.41 6.02
CA LEU A 55 -7.49 7.12 4.59
C LEU A 55 -7.73 5.62 4.29
N THR A 56 -7.33 4.74 5.19
CA THR A 56 -7.54 3.28 5.09
C THR A 56 -8.75 2.79 5.87
N GLY A 57 -9.55 3.68 6.48
CA GLY A 57 -10.75 3.31 7.23
C GLY A 57 -10.49 2.59 8.56
N GLN A 58 -9.25 2.58 9.05
CA GLN A 58 -8.90 2.03 10.37
C GLN A 58 -9.27 2.98 11.51
N LEU A 59 -9.30 4.28 11.22
CA LEU A 59 -9.73 5.33 12.15
C LEU A 59 -10.77 6.23 11.50
N THR A 60 -11.72 6.70 12.30
CA THR A 60 -12.66 7.75 11.91
C THR A 60 -12.06 9.12 12.21
N LYS A 61 -12.23 10.05 11.30
CA LYS A 61 -11.91 11.48 11.53
C LYS A 61 -12.96 12.14 12.40
N ASP A 62 -12.58 13.20 13.12
CA ASP A 62 -13.51 14.00 13.92
C ASP A 62 -13.97 15.26 13.16
N GLY A 63 -13.19 15.72 12.16
CA GLY A 63 -13.55 16.84 11.28
C GLY A 63 -12.95 16.70 9.88
N GLY A 64 -13.39 17.58 8.98
CA GLY A 64 -12.92 17.64 7.61
C GLY A 64 -13.61 16.65 6.65
N GLU A 65 -13.15 16.60 5.41
CA GLU A 65 -13.74 15.79 4.35
C GLU A 65 -12.66 15.04 3.57
N VAL A 66 -13.01 13.86 3.05
CA VAL A 66 -12.15 13.06 2.18
C VAL A 66 -12.89 12.83 0.87
N PHE A 67 -12.18 13.03 -0.23
CA PHE A 67 -12.68 12.81 -1.58
C PHE A 67 -11.76 11.83 -2.33
N MET A 68 -12.36 10.99 -3.16
CA MET A 68 -11.65 10.14 -4.10
C MET A 68 -12.18 10.43 -5.51
N GLU A 69 -11.27 10.80 -6.43
CA GLU A 69 -11.62 11.17 -7.81
C GLU A 69 -12.73 12.25 -7.88
N GLY A 70 -12.76 13.17 -6.92
CA GLY A 70 -13.75 14.25 -6.82
C GLY A 70 -15.04 13.89 -6.07
N GLU A 71 -15.28 12.61 -5.80
CA GLU A 71 -16.47 12.13 -5.09
C GLU A 71 -16.21 11.99 -3.59
N PRO A 72 -17.17 12.33 -2.71
CA PRO A 72 -17.02 12.15 -1.27
C PRO A 72 -16.72 10.70 -0.91
N LEU A 73 -15.65 10.47 -0.16
CA LEU A 73 -15.23 9.15 0.30
C LEU A 73 -15.58 8.97 1.78
N ARG A 74 -16.43 7.99 2.06
CA ARG A 74 -16.77 7.58 3.42
C ARG A 74 -16.28 6.16 3.64
N LEU A 75 -15.40 5.98 4.61
CA LEU A 75 -14.84 4.68 4.99
C LEU A 75 -15.23 4.41 6.45
N SER A 76 -15.83 3.25 6.69
CA SER A 76 -16.23 2.78 8.01
C SER A 76 -15.37 1.60 8.48
N SER A 77 -14.59 1.02 7.56
CA SER A 77 -13.76 -0.14 7.82
C SER A 77 -12.63 -0.24 6.81
N PRO A 78 -11.55 -1.01 7.12
CA PRO A 78 -10.51 -1.33 6.14
C PRO A 78 -11.03 -2.04 4.89
N GLN A 79 -12.09 -2.85 5.02
CA GLN A 79 -12.73 -3.52 3.89
C GLN A 79 -13.34 -2.52 2.90
N ASP A 80 -13.87 -1.39 3.39
CA ASP A 80 -14.39 -0.35 2.50
C ASP A 80 -13.27 0.32 1.71
N ALA A 81 -12.09 0.51 2.31
CA ALA A 81 -10.91 1.01 1.62
C ALA A 81 -10.45 0.03 0.52
N LEU A 82 -10.38 -1.27 0.82
CA LEU A 82 -10.05 -2.31 -0.16
C LEU A 82 -11.03 -2.31 -1.34
N LYS A 83 -12.35 -2.19 -1.11
CA LYS A 83 -13.36 -2.07 -2.18
C LYS A 83 -13.15 -0.83 -3.06
N LYS A 84 -12.51 0.21 -2.54
CA LYS A 84 -12.11 1.41 -3.28
C LYS A 84 -10.70 1.33 -3.86
N ASN A 85 -10.07 0.16 -3.80
CA ASN A 85 -8.70 -0.08 -4.25
C ASN A 85 -7.67 0.81 -3.54
N ILE A 86 -7.92 1.12 -2.26
CA ILE A 86 -6.95 1.75 -1.36
C ILE A 86 -6.37 0.63 -0.50
N VAL A 87 -5.08 0.37 -0.66
CA VAL A 87 -4.40 -0.76 -0.02
C VAL A 87 -3.24 -0.25 0.82
N LEU A 88 -3.14 -0.74 2.05
CA LEU A 88 -2.04 -0.45 2.97
C LEU A 88 -1.12 -1.67 3.09
N VAL A 89 0.16 -1.44 2.94
CA VAL A 89 1.22 -2.36 3.38
C VAL A 89 1.73 -1.81 4.72
N PRO A 90 1.43 -2.48 5.83
CA PRO A 90 1.84 -2.00 7.15
C PRO A 90 3.34 -2.18 7.38
N GLN A 91 3.87 -1.50 8.40
CA GLN A 91 5.27 -1.59 8.81
C GLN A 91 5.63 -3.02 9.27
N GLU A 92 4.74 -3.67 10.04
CA GLU A 92 4.91 -5.06 10.44
C GLU A 92 4.39 -5.97 9.33
N LEU A 93 5.25 -6.86 8.84
CA LEU A 93 4.91 -7.80 7.79
C LEU A 93 4.01 -8.91 8.34
N ASN A 94 2.75 -8.90 7.97
CA ASN A 94 1.78 -9.94 8.36
C ASN A 94 1.90 -11.17 7.43
N LEU A 95 3.12 -11.71 7.32
CA LEU A 95 3.38 -12.90 6.51
C LEU A 95 3.30 -14.16 7.39
N ILE A 96 2.89 -15.26 6.79
CA ILE A 96 2.89 -16.58 7.43
C ILE A 96 4.27 -17.24 7.17
N PRO A 97 5.16 -17.34 8.18
CA PRO A 97 6.56 -17.69 7.96
C PRO A 97 6.76 -19.07 7.33
N GLU A 98 5.91 -20.04 7.67
CA GLU A 98 5.99 -21.42 7.19
C GLU A 98 5.37 -21.63 5.81
N ALA A 99 4.49 -20.72 5.39
CA ALA A 99 3.85 -20.78 4.09
C ALA A 99 4.81 -20.30 2.98
N SER A 100 4.61 -20.80 1.78
CA SER A 100 5.37 -20.42 0.60
C SER A 100 5.16 -18.95 0.22
N VAL A 101 6.04 -18.43 -0.62
CA VAL A 101 5.90 -17.10 -1.23
C VAL A 101 4.56 -16.97 -1.96
N THR A 102 4.17 -17.99 -2.74
CA THR A 102 2.90 -17.99 -3.47
C THR A 102 1.71 -17.93 -2.54
N GLU A 103 1.70 -18.74 -1.46
CA GLU A 103 0.62 -18.74 -0.47
C GLU A 103 0.49 -17.37 0.20
N ASN A 104 1.59 -16.75 0.59
CA ASN A 104 1.57 -15.42 1.17
C ASN A 104 1.08 -14.34 0.19
N ILE A 105 1.48 -14.41 -1.10
CA ILE A 105 1.04 -13.44 -2.10
C ILE A 105 -0.47 -13.54 -2.34
N PHE A 106 -1.04 -14.73 -2.42
CA PHE A 106 -2.47 -14.91 -2.75
C PHE A 106 -3.36 -15.25 -1.56
N LEU A 107 -2.87 -15.08 -0.34
CA LEU A 107 -3.67 -15.29 0.87
C LEU A 107 -4.96 -14.45 0.82
N GLY A 108 -6.11 -15.13 0.82
CA GLY A 108 -7.42 -14.48 0.70
C GLY A 108 -7.85 -14.12 -0.73
N ASN A 109 -6.98 -14.33 -1.73
CA ASN A 109 -7.23 -14.07 -3.16
C ASN A 109 -6.78 -15.25 -4.03
N GLU A 110 -6.94 -16.50 -3.53
CA GLU A 110 -6.47 -17.71 -4.17
C GLU A 110 -7.18 -17.96 -5.51
N PHE A 111 -6.42 -18.40 -6.51
CA PHE A 111 -7.00 -18.90 -7.74
C PHE A 111 -7.60 -20.29 -7.49
N CYS A 112 -8.92 -20.41 -7.66
CA CYS A 112 -9.63 -21.69 -7.50
C CYS A 112 -10.14 -22.20 -8.84
N ALA A 113 -9.97 -23.51 -9.07
CA ALA A 113 -10.54 -24.26 -10.16
C ALA A 113 -11.25 -25.50 -9.61
N LYS A 114 -12.53 -25.67 -9.94
CA LYS A 114 -13.34 -26.82 -9.49
C LYS A 114 -13.34 -27.03 -7.96
N GLY A 115 -13.31 -25.94 -7.18
CA GLY A 115 -13.32 -25.99 -5.71
C GLY A 115 -11.97 -26.30 -5.06
N MET A 116 -10.89 -26.39 -5.82
CA MET A 116 -9.52 -26.57 -5.33
C MET A 116 -8.63 -25.41 -5.78
N ILE A 117 -7.54 -25.15 -5.03
CA ILE A 117 -6.57 -24.11 -5.40
C ILE A 117 -5.82 -24.56 -6.66
N ASP A 118 -5.77 -23.67 -7.66
CA ASP A 118 -4.96 -23.84 -8.87
C ASP A 118 -3.52 -23.36 -8.61
N TRP A 119 -2.72 -24.25 -8.04
CA TRP A 119 -1.33 -23.96 -7.70
C TRP A 119 -0.47 -23.56 -8.90
N LYS A 120 -0.70 -24.19 -10.07
CA LYS A 120 0.06 -23.89 -11.28
C LYS A 120 -0.15 -22.42 -11.67
N LYS A 121 -1.40 -22.00 -11.76
CA LYS A 121 -1.77 -20.63 -12.08
C LYS A 121 -1.27 -19.65 -11.01
N SER A 122 -1.40 -20.02 -9.72
CA SER A 122 -0.93 -19.20 -8.60
C SER A 122 0.57 -18.98 -8.68
N HIS A 123 1.38 -20.01 -8.93
CA HIS A 123 2.83 -19.87 -9.08
C HIS A 123 3.23 -19.02 -10.28
N GLU A 124 2.56 -19.18 -11.43
CA GLU A 124 2.81 -18.36 -12.62
C GLU A 124 2.53 -16.90 -12.33
N LYS A 125 1.39 -16.58 -11.70
CA LYS A 125 1.01 -15.22 -11.33
C LYS A 125 1.91 -14.61 -10.25
N ALA A 126 2.36 -15.40 -9.27
CA ALA A 126 3.34 -14.94 -8.28
C ALA A 126 4.65 -14.51 -8.94
N LYS A 127 5.16 -15.31 -9.89
CA LYS A 127 6.37 -14.97 -10.66
C LYS A 127 6.18 -13.69 -11.48
N GLU A 128 5.02 -13.52 -12.12
CA GLU A 128 4.70 -12.29 -12.87
C GLU A 128 4.74 -11.05 -11.97
N LEU A 129 4.10 -11.09 -10.80
CA LEU A 129 4.09 -9.98 -9.85
C LEU A 129 5.50 -9.65 -9.33
N LEU A 130 6.27 -10.68 -8.94
CA LEU A 130 7.63 -10.51 -8.47
C LEU A 130 8.56 -9.97 -9.57
N LYS A 131 8.37 -10.39 -10.81
CA LYS A 131 9.12 -9.86 -11.97
C LYS A 131 8.86 -8.36 -12.18
N VAL A 132 7.61 -7.89 -11.98
CA VAL A 132 7.30 -6.45 -12.02
C VAL A 132 8.09 -5.69 -10.94
N LEU A 133 8.24 -6.29 -9.76
CA LEU A 133 9.05 -5.76 -8.65
C LEU A 133 10.57 -5.97 -8.84
N ASN A 134 10.99 -6.58 -9.95
CA ASN A 134 12.40 -6.96 -10.23
C ASN A 134 12.99 -7.88 -9.16
N VAL A 135 12.17 -8.81 -8.68
CA VAL A 135 12.53 -9.82 -7.68
C VAL A 135 12.52 -11.19 -8.34
N ASP A 136 13.65 -11.91 -8.21
CA ASP A 136 13.79 -13.29 -8.67
C ASP A 136 14.04 -14.20 -7.46
N ILE A 137 12.99 -14.88 -7.03
CA ILE A 137 13.02 -15.82 -5.90
C ILE A 137 12.16 -17.04 -6.23
N ASP A 138 12.47 -18.18 -5.61
CA ASP A 138 11.63 -19.37 -5.69
C ASP A 138 10.29 -19.13 -4.99
N VAL A 139 9.21 -19.13 -5.77
CA VAL A 139 7.85 -18.86 -5.26
C VAL A 139 7.29 -20.00 -4.41
N THR A 140 7.94 -21.18 -4.40
CA THR A 140 7.52 -22.36 -3.64
C THR A 140 8.19 -22.47 -2.27
N GLN A 141 9.28 -21.68 -2.04
CA GLN A 141 9.97 -21.73 -0.75
C GLN A 141 9.21 -21.00 0.36
N PRO A 142 9.35 -21.43 1.62
CA PRO A 142 8.80 -20.73 2.79
C PRO A 142 9.39 -19.33 2.95
N VAL A 143 8.53 -18.35 3.29
CA VAL A 143 8.91 -16.94 3.41
C VAL A 143 9.97 -16.70 4.50
N LYS A 144 10.00 -17.51 5.56
CA LYS A 144 11.02 -17.44 6.62
C LYS A 144 12.46 -17.59 6.13
N LYS A 145 12.68 -18.19 4.96
CA LYS A 145 14.01 -18.35 4.34
C LYS A 145 14.49 -17.09 3.60
N LEU A 146 13.62 -16.12 3.44
CA LEU A 146 13.92 -14.86 2.75
C LEU A 146 14.53 -13.84 3.68
N SER A 147 15.38 -12.95 3.13
CA SER A 147 15.81 -11.74 3.85
C SER A 147 14.61 -10.82 4.09
N ALA A 148 14.73 -9.90 5.06
CA ALA A 148 13.68 -8.91 5.37
C ALA A 148 13.28 -8.11 4.13
N ALA A 149 14.22 -7.78 3.26
CA ALA A 149 13.95 -7.07 1.99
C ALA A 149 13.05 -7.88 1.07
N TYR A 150 13.32 -9.17 0.90
CA TYR A 150 12.48 -10.03 0.05
C TYR A 150 11.12 -10.29 0.69
N GLN A 151 11.04 -10.41 2.01
CA GLN A 151 9.76 -10.48 2.73
C GLN A 151 8.92 -9.22 2.49
N GLN A 152 9.53 -8.04 2.53
CA GLN A 152 8.88 -6.77 2.17
C GLN A 152 8.33 -6.80 0.74
N MET A 153 9.11 -7.33 -0.23
CA MET A 153 8.66 -7.45 -1.62
C MET A 153 7.48 -8.42 -1.76
N VAL A 154 7.45 -9.52 -0.98
CA VAL A 154 6.31 -10.45 -0.94
C VAL A 154 5.06 -9.74 -0.40
N SER A 155 5.17 -8.94 0.65
CA SER A 155 4.06 -8.15 1.20
C SER A 155 3.53 -7.13 0.19
N ILE A 156 4.42 -6.46 -0.55
CA ILE A 156 4.03 -5.55 -1.63
C ILE A 156 3.36 -6.32 -2.77
N ALA A 157 3.89 -7.48 -3.17
CA ALA A 157 3.27 -8.33 -4.19
C ALA A 157 1.87 -8.78 -3.78
N HIS A 158 1.65 -9.13 -2.50
CA HIS A 158 0.32 -9.39 -1.95
C HIS A 158 -0.61 -8.19 -2.13
N ALA A 159 -0.18 -6.99 -1.74
CA ALA A 159 -0.98 -5.78 -1.91
C ALA A 159 -1.35 -5.51 -3.38
N LEU A 160 -0.46 -5.84 -4.33
CA LEU A 160 -0.71 -5.67 -5.77
C LEU A 160 -1.78 -6.64 -6.31
N THR A 161 -2.09 -7.75 -5.62
CA THR A 161 -3.19 -8.67 -6.02
C THR A 161 -4.55 -7.98 -5.99
N TYR A 162 -4.70 -6.93 -5.16
CA TYR A 162 -5.92 -6.12 -5.07
C TYR A 162 -6.01 -5.03 -6.16
N THR A 163 -5.06 -4.98 -7.11
CA THR A 163 -5.01 -3.94 -8.17
C THR A 163 -5.24 -2.52 -7.62
N PRO A 164 -4.38 -2.05 -6.70
CA PRO A 164 -4.61 -0.80 -5.99
C PRO A 164 -4.62 0.42 -6.91
N LYS A 165 -5.55 1.35 -6.68
CA LYS A 165 -5.50 2.72 -7.18
C LYS A 165 -4.59 3.59 -6.32
N VAL A 166 -4.59 3.33 -5.01
CA VAL A 166 -3.72 3.97 -4.02
C VAL A 166 -3.05 2.88 -3.21
N LEU A 167 -1.73 2.80 -3.28
CA LEU A 167 -0.93 1.89 -2.45
C LEU A 167 -0.19 2.72 -1.41
N ILE A 168 -0.45 2.44 -0.15
CA ILE A 168 0.19 3.08 1.00
C ILE A 168 1.24 2.13 1.55
N LEU A 169 2.47 2.62 1.70
CA LEU A 169 3.55 1.87 2.35
C LEU A 169 3.91 2.59 3.66
N ASP A 170 3.74 1.92 4.79
CA ASP A 170 4.09 2.49 6.09
C ASP A 170 5.51 2.05 6.49
N GLU A 171 6.43 3.01 6.52
CA GLU A 171 7.87 2.83 6.84
C GLU A 171 8.54 1.64 6.09
N PRO A 172 8.42 1.51 4.76
CA PRO A 172 8.84 0.31 4.04
C PRO A 172 10.36 0.08 4.04
N THR A 173 11.14 1.02 4.52
CA THR A 173 12.61 0.98 4.54
C THR A 173 13.20 0.80 5.94
N ALA A 174 12.38 0.69 6.98
CA ALA A 174 12.86 0.66 8.39
C ALA A 174 13.87 -0.45 8.70
N VAL A 175 13.76 -1.58 8.00
CA VAL A 175 14.62 -2.77 8.18
C VAL A 175 15.54 -3.05 6.98
N LEU A 176 15.57 -2.15 5.99
CA LEU A 176 16.32 -2.33 4.76
C LEU A 176 17.69 -1.62 4.81
N THR A 177 18.69 -2.23 4.20
CA THR A 177 19.95 -1.56 3.88
C THR A 177 19.72 -0.48 2.81
N ASN A 178 20.66 0.46 2.66
CA ASN A 178 20.57 1.52 1.65
C ASN A 178 20.42 0.97 0.21
N ILE A 179 21.08 -0.15 -0.09
CA ILE A 179 20.99 -0.80 -1.41
C ILE A 179 19.61 -1.41 -1.61
N GLU A 180 19.07 -2.09 -0.61
CA GLU A 180 17.74 -2.69 -0.66
C GLU A 180 16.63 -1.61 -0.77
N ALA A 181 16.77 -0.51 -0.02
CA ALA A 181 15.88 0.64 -0.12
C ALA A 181 15.89 1.24 -1.54
N GLN A 182 17.08 1.39 -2.14
CA GLN A 182 17.21 1.87 -3.53
C GLN A 182 16.53 0.92 -4.52
N ASN A 183 16.68 -0.40 -4.33
CA ASN A 183 16.00 -1.40 -5.17
C ASN A 183 14.48 -1.33 -5.02
N LEU A 184 13.97 -1.11 -3.80
CA LEU A 184 12.55 -0.88 -3.56
C LEU A 184 12.06 0.34 -4.33
N PHE A 185 12.76 1.49 -4.25
CA PHE A 185 12.37 2.69 -4.99
C PHE A 185 12.40 2.49 -6.51
N ASN A 186 13.41 1.80 -7.04
CA ASN A 186 13.47 1.47 -8.46
C ASN A 186 12.26 0.61 -8.88
N SER A 187 11.84 -0.33 -8.04
CA SER A 187 10.66 -1.16 -8.28
C SER A 187 9.37 -0.34 -8.26
N MET A 188 9.25 0.64 -7.34
CA MET A 188 8.12 1.58 -7.30
C MET A 188 8.04 2.44 -8.56
N HIS A 189 9.17 2.95 -9.04
CA HIS A 189 9.22 3.70 -10.30
C HIS A 189 8.80 2.85 -11.51
N ARG A 190 9.15 1.57 -11.53
CA ARG A 190 8.70 0.63 -12.58
C ARG A 190 7.21 0.36 -12.50
N LEU A 191 6.66 0.14 -11.31
CA LEU A 191 5.21 -0.02 -11.11
C LEU A 191 4.44 1.17 -11.68
N LYS A 192 4.93 2.39 -11.46
CA LYS A 192 4.36 3.59 -12.05
C LYS A 192 4.39 3.55 -13.59
N ALA A 193 5.45 3.00 -14.21
CA ALA A 193 5.64 3.01 -15.67
C ALA A 193 4.83 1.91 -16.41
N VAL A 194 4.56 0.77 -15.78
CA VAL A 194 4.08 -0.47 -16.47
C VAL A 194 2.56 -0.65 -16.45
N SER A 195 1.72 0.27 -16.06
CA SER A 195 0.25 0.19 -16.10
C SER A 195 -0.47 0.47 -14.78
N TYR A 196 0.22 0.61 -13.68
CA TYR A 196 -0.37 1.15 -12.47
C TYR A 196 -0.33 2.70 -12.55
N THR A 197 -0.92 3.25 -13.61
CA THR A 197 -0.95 4.71 -13.89
C THR A 197 -1.63 5.52 -12.78
N HIS A 198 -2.17 4.84 -11.79
CA HIS A 198 -2.87 5.43 -10.66
C HIS A 198 -2.22 5.10 -9.31
N LEU A 199 -1.03 4.45 -9.30
CA LEU A 199 -0.38 4.11 -8.05
C LEU A 199 0.18 5.36 -7.38
N THR A 200 -0.34 5.69 -6.23
CA THR A 200 0.16 6.75 -5.37
C THR A 200 0.80 6.13 -4.15
N LEU A 201 2.07 6.39 -3.93
CA LEU A 201 2.84 5.85 -2.83
C LEU A 201 3.08 6.95 -1.80
N PRO A 202 2.47 6.91 -0.62
CA PRO A 202 2.91 7.74 0.49
C PRO A 202 3.83 6.96 1.43
N THR A 203 4.75 7.67 1.98
CA THR A 203 5.56 7.41 3.15
C THR A 203 6.94 6.80 2.91
N ILE A 204 7.90 7.69 2.74
CA ILE A 204 9.30 7.40 3.01
C ILE A 204 9.69 8.25 4.22
N ARG A 205 10.15 7.57 5.26
CA ARG A 205 10.92 8.18 6.32
C ARG A 205 12.39 8.11 5.91
N LEU A 206 13.03 9.24 5.75
CA LEU A 206 14.48 9.34 5.75
C LEU A 206 14.95 9.55 7.18
#